data_daf6335c5445038fcfb8a6862ef4f86c
#
_entry.id   daf6335c5445038fcfb8a6862ef4f86c
#
_cell.length_a   1.000
_cell.length_b   1.000
_cell.length_c   1.000
_cell.angle_alpha   90.00
_cell.angle_beta   90.00
_cell.angle_gamma   90.00
#
_symmetry.space_group_name_H-M   'P 1'
#
loop_
_entity.id
_entity.type
_entity.pdbx_description
1 polymer ?
#
loop_
_entity_poly.entity_id
_entity_poly.type
_entity_poly.pdbx_seq_one_letter_code
_entity_poly.pdbx_strand_id
1 'polypeptide(L)'
;MNTEPVPSAPIAEPEPLPGPDWVRDAVFYQIFPERFDHADPSTDPTDVQPWGGPPTRDNFFGGDLPGITRRLPHLQKLGVNAIYLTPVFAAATNHRYDTVDYNRIDPILGGDAAFETFL
;
A
#
# COMPACT_ATOMS: atom_id res chain seq x y z
N MET A 1 -2.74 -14.56 -57.45
CA MET A 1 -3.16 -15.43 -56.34
C MET A 1 -4.04 -14.59 -55.39
N ASN A 2 -5.32 -14.89 -55.36
CA ASN A 2 -6.23 -14.24 -54.41
C ASN A 2 -6.13 -14.97 -53.06
N THR A 3 -5.50 -14.33 -52.09
CA THR A 3 -5.61 -14.75 -50.72
C THR A 3 -6.85 -14.05 -50.15
N GLU A 4 -7.92 -14.77 -50.00
CA GLU A 4 -9.07 -14.27 -49.23
C GLU A 4 -8.62 -14.06 -47.76
N PRO A 5 -8.99 -12.91 -47.14
CA PRO A 5 -8.70 -12.73 -45.73
C PRO A 5 -9.43 -13.78 -44.91
N VAL A 6 -8.70 -14.49 -44.05
CA VAL A 6 -9.29 -15.42 -43.10
C VAL A 6 -10.19 -14.62 -42.17
N PRO A 7 -11.51 -14.90 -42.08
CA PRO A 7 -12.37 -14.21 -41.13
C PRO A 7 -11.84 -14.42 -39.72
N SER A 8 -11.57 -13.32 -39.03
CA SER A 8 -11.22 -13.40 -37.61
C SER A 8 -12.39 -13.99 -36.85
N ALA A 9 -12.16 -15.09 -36.13
CA ALA A 9 -13.15 -15.63 -35.20
C ALA A 9 -13.54 -14.56 -34.18
N PRO A 10 -14.84 -14.43 -33.83
CA PRO A 10 -15.22 -13.52 -32.78
C PRO A 10 -14.46 -13.88 -31.50
N ILE A 11 -13.77 -12.88 -30.93
CA ILE A 11 -13.11 -13.02 -29.63
C ILE A 11 -14.23 -13.19 -28.61
N ALA A 12 -14.36 -14.38 -28.02
CA ALA A 12 -15.29 -14.58 -26.91
C ALA A 12 -14.89 -13.65 -25.77
N GLU A 13 -15.85 -12.96 -25.18
CA GLU A 13 -15.60 -12.23 -23.95
C GLU A 13 -15.07 -13.21 -22.91
N PRO A 14 -13.96 -12.87 -22.22
CA PRO A 14 -13.43 -13.77 -21.20
C PRO A 14 -14.47 -13.97 -20.11
N GLU A 15 -14.66 -15.23 -19.70
CA GLU A 15 -15.49 -15.53 -18.53
C GLU A 15 -14.96 -14.72 -17.33
N PRO A 16 -15.83 -14.09 -16.53
CA PRO A 16 -15.41 -13.40 -15.34
C PRO A 16 -14.63 -14.36 -14.42
N LEU A 17 -13.42 -13.98 -14.04
CA LEU A 17 -12.67 -14.75 -13.07
C LEU A 17 -13.47 -14.86 -11.76
N PRO A 18 -13.56 -16.06 -11.16
CA PRO A 18 -14.21 -16.20 -9.86
C PRO A 18 -13.42 -15.39 -8.82
N GLY A 19 -14.10 -14.50 -8.12
CA GLY A 19 -13.51 -13.66 -7.10
C GLY A 19 -14.57 -13.02 -6.21
N PRO A 20 -14.18 -12.38 -5.12
CA PRO A 20 -15.11 -11.67 -4.26
C PRO A 20 -15.84 -10.58 -5.05
N ASP A 21 -17.16 -10.48 -4.91
CA ASP A 21 -17.97 -9.49 -5.65
C ASP A 21 -17.56 -8.04 -5.35
N TRP A 22 -17.10 -7.76 -4.13
CA TRP A 22 -16.69 -6.43 -3.72
C TRP A 22 -15.53 -5.86 -4.56
N VAL A 23 -14.70 -6.71 -5.15
CA VAL A 23 -13.55 -6.26 -5.97
C VAL A 23 -14.01 -5.49 -7.20
N ARG A 24 -15.19 -5.80 -7.75
CA ARG A 24 -15.73 -5.13 -8.94
C ARG A 24 -15.99 -3.65 -8.72
N ASP A 25 -16.37 -3.29 -7.49
CA ASP A 25 -16.70 -1.90 -7.12
C ASP A 25 -15.59 -1.24 -6.30
N ALA A 26 -14.44 -1.92 -6.16
CA ALA A 26 -13.33 -1.42 -5.36
C ALA A 26 -12.56 -0.33 -6.11
N VAL A 27 -12.34 0.78 -5.41
CA VAL A 27 -11.43 1.85 -5.82
C VAL A 27 -10.22 1.79 -4.88
N PHE A 28 -9.13 1.22 -5.38
CA PHE A 28 -7.92 1.00 -4.60
C PHE A 28 -7.03 2.24 -4.58
N TYR A 29 -6.45 2.50 -3.42
CA TYR A 29 -5.38 3.48 -3.25
C TYR A 29 -4.18 2.78 -2.63
N GLN A 30 -3.05 2.79 -3.33
CA GLN A 30 -1.82 2.20 -2.80
C GLN A 30 -1.09 3.17 -1.90
N ILE A 31 -0.65 2.69 -0.73
CA ILE A 31 0.11 3.49 0.24
C ILE A 31 1.45 2.83 0.51
N PHE A 32 2.51 3.64 0.44
CA PHE A 32 3.82 3.35 0.98
C PHE A 32 3.89 3.96 2.39
N PRO A 33 3.73 3.18 3.47
CA PRO A 33 3.53 3.73 4.83
C PRO A 33 4.63 4.67 5.28
N GLU A 34 5.88 4.36 4.97
CA GLU A 34 7.06 5.17 5.32
C GLU A 34 6.98 6.61 4.76
N ARG A 35 6.24 6.83 3.68
CA ARG A 35 6.24 8.08 2.92
C ARG A 35 4.87 8.77 2.84
N PHE A 36 3.86 8.28 3.56
CA PHE A 36 2.50 8.79 3.43
C PHE A 36 2.19 9.90 4.43
N ASP A 37 2.35 9.63 5.72
CA ASP A 37 2.12 10.64 6.77
C ASP A 37 2.82 10.23 8.06
N HIS A 38 3.40 11.20 8.75
CA HIS A 38 4.17 11.05 9.98
C HIS A 38 3.35 11.57 11.17
N ALA A 39 2.78 10.68 11.98
CA ALA A 39 1.93 11.07 13.10
C ALA A 39 2.54 10.84 14.47
N ASP A 40 3.35 9.79 14.64
CA ASP A 40 3.91 9.40 15.94
C ASP A 40 5.44 9.39 15.93
N PRO A 41 6.10 10.48 16.37
CA PRO A 41 7.56 10.56 16.42
C PRO A 41 8.20 9.56 17.40
N SER A 42 7.43 9.01 18.35
CA SER A 42 7.98 8.09 19.35
C SER A 42 8.43 6.75 18.75
N THR A 43 7.94 6.40 17.57
CA THR A 43 8.32 5.17 16.87
C THR A 43 9.36 5.38 15.77
N ASP A 44 9.84 6.60 15.58
CA ASP A 44 10.81 6.92 14.54
C ASP A 44 12.11 6.11 14.69
N PRO A 45 12.73 5.71 13.55
CA PRO A 45 14.08 5.18 13.58
C PRO A 45 15.08 6.26 13.99
N THR A 46 16.26 5.84 14.47
CA THR A 46 17.29 6.76 14.96
C THR A 46 17.86 7.68 13.88
N ASP A 47 17.76 7.28 12.64
CA ASP A 47 18.28 8.01 11.47
C ASP A 47 17.18 8.70 10.65
N VAL A 48 16.03 8.94 11.25
CA VAL A 48 14.90 9.60 10.58
C VAL A 48 15.32 10.99 10.05
N GLN A 49 14.89 11.28 8.82
CA GLN A 49 15.16 12.55 8.16
C GLN A 49 13.95 13.49 8.31
N PRO A 50 14.16 14.83 8.17
CA PRO A 50 13.05 15.78 8.20
C PRO A 50 12.01 15.47 7.12
N TRP A 51 10.75 15.49 7.51
CA TRP A 51 9.63 15.23 6.60
C TRP A 51 9.63 16.22 5.44
N GLY A 52 9.43 15.70 4.22
CA GLY A 52 9.45 16.51 3.01
C GLY A 52 10.83 16.80 2.43
N GLY A 53 11.87 16.26 3.02
CA GLY A 53 13.22 16.34 2.47
C GLY A 53 13.40 15.49 1.20
N PRO A 54 14.58 15.55 0.56
CA PRO A 54 14.83 14.79 -0.66
C PRO A 54 14.84 13.28 -0.38
N PRO A 55 13.98 12.50 -1.05
CA PRO A 55 13.96 11.06 -0.86
C PRO A 55 15.17 10.40 -1.49
N THR A 56 15.74 9.44 -0.77
CA THR A 56 16.75 8.53 -1.28
C THR A 56 16.29 7.09 -1.16
N ARG A 57 17.00 6.19 -1.79
CA ARG A 57 16.67 4.76 -1.75
C ARG A 57 16.60 4.19 -0.34
N ASP A 58 17.43 4.68 0.56
CA ASP A 58 17.67 4.03 1.85
C ASP A 58 17.26 4.88 3.06
N ASN A 59 16.80 6.13 2.88
CA ASN A 59 16.44 6.98 4.00
C ASN A 59 15.02 6.75 4.53
N PHE A 60 14.81 7.18 5.77
CA PHE A 60 13.53 7.11 6.48
C PHE A 60 13.02 8.51 6.78
N PHE A 61 11.73 8.74 6.55
CA PHE A 61 11.04 9.97 6.95
C PHE A 61 10.08 9.75 8.13
N GLY A 62 9.85 8.50 8.52
CA GLY A 62 9.04 8.18 9.69
C GLY A 62 7.54 8.12 9.45
N GLY A 63 7.09 7.95 8.21
CA GLY A 63 5.68 7.64 7.95
C GLY A 63 5.24 6.40 8.73
N ASP A 64 4.02 6.40 9.26
CA ASP A 64 3.54 5.37 10.15
C ASP A 64 2.05 5.03 9.95
N LEU A 65 1.59 3.98 10.61
CA LEU A 65 0.19 3.56 10.56
C LEU A 65 -0.76 4.58 11.21
N PRO A 66 -0.43 5.22 12.34
CA PRO A 66 -1.24 6.32 12.85
C PRO A 66 -1.42 7.47 11.85
N GLY A 67 -0.41 7.75 11.04
CA GLY A 67 -0.49 8.72 9.96
C GLY A 67 -1.51 8.33 8.90
N ILE A 68 -1.54 7.07 8.51
CA ILE A 68 -2.55 6.55 7.58
C ILE A 68 -3.94 6.66 8.20
N THR A 69 -4.10 6.21 9.44
CA THR A 69 -5.38 6.24 10.15
C THR A 69 -5.97 7.65 10.21
N ARG A 70 -5.18 8.66 10.53
CA ARG A 70 -5.68 10.03 10.57
C ARG A 70 -6.04 10.62 9.21
N ARG A 71 -5.53 10.03 8.10
CA ARG A 71 -5.82 10.47 6.73
C ARG A 71 -6.96 9.69 6.06
N LEU A 72 -7.55 8.71 6.72
CA LEU A 72 -8.67 7.94 6.16
C LEU A 72 -9.84 8.83 5.71
N PRO A 73 -10.25 9.88 6.44
CA PRO A 73 -11.31 10.77 5.96
C PRO A 73 -10.99 11.45 4.62
N HIS A 74 -9.73 11.80 4.39
CA HIS A 74 -9.28 12.36 3.11
C HIS A 74 -9.45 11.35 1.98
N LEU A 75 -9.06 10.09 2.20
CA LEU A 75 -9.22 9.03 1.22
C LEU A 75 -10.69 8.74 0.91
N GLN A 76 -11.55 8.76 1.92
CA GLN A 76 -13.00 8.62 1.73
C GLN A 76 -13.57 9.72 0.83
N LYS A 77 -13.14 10.98 1.01
CA LYS A 77 -13.55 12.11 0.17
C LYS A 77 -13.12 11.95 -1.29
N LEU A 78 -12.02 11.25 -1.54
CA LEU A 78 -11.57 10.92 -2.90
C LEU A 78 -12.38 9.79 -3.53
N GLY A 79 -13.24 9.11 -2.77
CA GLY A 79 -13.99 7.95 -3.25
C GLY A 79 -13.25 6.62 -3.15
N VAL A 80 -12.13 6.60 -2.42
CA VAL A 80 -11.37 5.36 -2.16
C VAL A 80 -12.14 4.50 -1.16
N ASN A 81 -12.29 3.22 -1.46
CA ASN A 81 -12.96 2.26 -0.58
C ASN A 81 -12.13 0.99 -0.31
N ALA A 82 -10.92 0.93 -0.83
CA ALA A 82 -9.98 -0.15 -0.57
C ALA A 82 -8.55 0.40 -0.53
N ILE A 83 -7.76 -0.07 0.44
CA ILE A 83 -6.37 0.33 0.60
C ILE A 83 -5.46 -0.86 0.31
N TYR A 84 -4.44 -0.62 -0.50
CA TYR A 84 -3.37 -1.57 -0.75
C TYR A 84 -2.09 -1.04 -0.11
N LEU A 85 -1.64 -1.69 0.96
CA LEU A 85 -0.40 -1.31 1.63
C LEU A 85 0.79 -2.03 1.01
N THR A 86 1.90 -1.32 0.78
CA THR A 86 3.19 -1.98 0.66
C THR A 86 3.53 -2.66 1.98
N PRO A 87 4.52 -3.58 2.05
CA PRO A 87 4.74 -4.40 3.25
C PRO A 87 4.79 -3.62 4.56
N VAL A 88 4.19 -4.18 5.59
CA VAL A 88 4.08 -3.57 6.94
C VAL A 88 4.75 -4.40 8.03
N PHE A 89 5.20 -5.61 7.71
CA PHE A 89 5.85 -6.50 8.68
C PHE A 89 7.27 -6.04 9.00
N ALA A 90 7.78 -6.50 10.14
CA ALA A 90 9.11 -6.13 10.60
C ALA A 90 10.19 -6.42 9.55
N ALA A 91 10.99 -5.41 9.25
CA ALA A 91 12.04 -5.47 8.23
C ALA A 91 13.11 -4.41 8.51
N ALA A 92 14.25 -4.52 7.82
CA ALA A 92 15.36 -3.57 7.99
C ALA A 92 15.27 -2.35 7.06
N THR A 93 14.60 -2.49 5.90
CA THR A 93 14.51 -1.43 4.90
C THR A 93 13.24 -0.60 5.02
N ASN A 94 13.26 0.59 4.41
CA ASN A 94 12.10 1.48 4.40
C ASN A 94 10.90 0.92 3.63
N HIS A 95 11.13 0.13 2.60
CA HIS A 95 10.06 -0.49 1.79
C HIS A 95 9.53 -1.81 2.36
N ARG A 96 10.26 -2.45 3.25
CA ARG A 96 9.90 -3.68 3.99
C ARG A 96 9.63 -4.92 3.13
N TYR A 97 10.02 -4.92 1.86
CA TYR A 97 9.94 -6.12 1.01
C TYR A 97 10.91 -7.21 1.46
N ASP A 98 11.91 -6.89 2.28
CA ASP A 98 12.86 -7.79 2.91
C ASP A 98 12.37 -8.26 4.31
N THR A 99 11.11 -8.61 4.44
CA THR A 99 10.49 -9.00 5.70
C THR A 99 11.33 -10.03 6.46
N VAL A 100 11.60 -9.75 7.74
CA VAL A 100 12.35 -10.64 8.63
C VAL A 100 11.44 -11.40 9.61
N ASP A 101 10.24 -10.89 9.86
CA ASP A 101 9.27 -11.54 10.75
C ASP A 101 7.84 -11.23 10.30
N TYR A 102 7.17 -12.24 9.74
CA TYR A 102 5.78 -12.13 9.28
C TYR A 102 4.74 -12.19 10.41
N ASN A 103 5.16 -12.45 11.64
CA ASN A 103 4.26 -12.52 12.79
C ASN A 103 4.18 -11.19 13.56
N ARG A 104 4.84 -10.15 13.09
CA ARG A 104 4.94 -8.88 13.78
C ARG A 104 4.89 -7.71 12.79
N ILE A 105 4.00 -6.75 13.07
CA ILE A 105 4.01 -5.47 12.38
C ILE A 105 5.26 -4.68 12.81
N ASP A 106 5.88 -3.97 11.88
CA ASP A 106 7.10 -3.21 12.15
C ASP A 106 6.86 -2.19 13.29
N PRO A 107 7.64 -2.26 14.38
CA PRO A 107 7.53 -1.29 15.48
C PRO A 107 7.73 0.17 15.03
N ILE A 108 8.53 0.40 13.98
CA ILE A 108 8.75 1.75 13.41
C ILE A 108 7.46 2.29 12.78
N LEU A 109 6.58 1.43 12.31
CA LEU A 109 5.26 1.83 11.81
C LEU A 109 4.20 1.99 12.91
N GLY A 110 4.54 1.65 14.15
CA GLY A 110 3.64 1.67 15.30
C GLY A 110 3.32 0.29 15.86
N GLY A 111 3.75 -0.78 15.22
CA GLY A 111 3.57 -2.15 15.71
C GLY A 111 2.13 -2.67 15.60
N ASP A 112 1.88 -3.81 16.23
CA ASP A 112 0.60 -4.52 16.15
C ASP A 112 -0.58 -3.67 16.64
N ALA A 113 -0.40 -2.90 17.71
CA ALA A 113 -1.46 -2.06 18.28
C ALA A 113 -1.90 -0.95 17.29
N ALA A 114 -0.95 -0.32 16.60
CA ALA A 114 -1.27 0.69 15.59
C ALA A 114 -1.99 0.08 14.38
N PHE A 115 -1.64 -1.14 14.01
CA PHE A 115 -2.31 -1.86 12.95
C PHE A 115 -3.75 -2.23 13.31
N GLU A 116 -3.99 -2.69 14.54
CA GLU A 116 -5.35 -2.96 15.02
C GLU A 116 -6.22 -1.69 15.02
N THR A 117 -5.65 -0.56 15.42
CA THR A 117 -6.37 0.73 15.36
C THR A 117 -6.70 1.14 13.93
N PHE A 118 -5.81 0.85 12.98
CA PHE A 118 -6.01 1.12 11.57
C PHE A 118 -7.18 0.32 10.98
N LEU A 119 -7.36 -0.94 11.39
CA LEU A 119 -8.44 -1.80 10.92
C LEU A 119 -9.82 -1.33 11.44
#